data_91f9bc9634ee8a107e03cfa16026e99f
#
_entry.id   91f9bc9634ee8a107e03cfa16026e99f
#
_cell.length_a   1.000
_cell.length_b   1.000
_cell.length_c   1.000
_cell.angle_alpha   90.00
_cell.angle_beta   90.00
_cell.angle_gamma   90.00
#
_symmetry.space_group_name_H-M   'P 1'
#
loop_
_entity.id
_entity.type
_entity.pdbx_description
1 polymer ?
#
loop_
_entity_poly.entity_id
_entity_poly.type
_entity_poly.pdbx_seq_one_letter_code
_entity_poly.pdbx_strand_id
1 'polypeptide(L)'
;MWNNTVLGALLKTNIDIEELTNVSEWFNSFTNFFNADSDSKDFFTTQIDLNRINKKIIISFLKKADFNICDLEVNKKEDSHLRQLLLKSIREAKNDNEKSRYIEMLDSEVVFNRHLYFYHKVNNIDYKLNINQESLGTQRYFEYAGLLSILLEQKVFLPVDELESSLHPDLFNHFLLTYLVNG
;
A
#
# COMPACT_ATOMS: atom_id res chain seq x y z
N MET A 1 20.69 22.63 -12.23
CA MET A 1 19.84 22.07 -13.32
C MET A 1 18.38 22.30 -12.96
N TRP A 2 17.66 22.96 -13.80
CA TRP A 2 16.24 23.26 -13.58
C TRP A 2 15.44 22.03 -14.00
N ASN A 3 15.02 21.21 -13.05
CA ASN A 3 14.23 20.00 -13.29
C ASN A 3 12.78 20.24 -12.89
N ASN A 4 12.21 21.37 -13.32
CA ASN A 4 10.81 21.67 -13.04
C ASN A 4 9.97 21.29 -14.27
N THR A 5 9.06 20.33 -14.07
CA THR A 5 7.95 20.14 -15.00
C THR A 5 7.07 21.38 -15.04
N VAL A 6 6.29 21.58 -16.11
CA VAL A 6 5.34 22.71 -16.22
C VAL A 6 4.42 22.77 -14.99
N LEU A 7 3.91 21.60 -14.54
CA LEU A 7 3.05 21.52 -13.34
C LEU A 7 3.81 21.85 -12.05
N GLY A 8 5.07 21.42 -11.91
CA GLY A 8 5.90 21.76 -10.75
C GLY A 8 6.31 23.23 -10.71
N ALA A 9 6.37 23.91 -11.85
CA ALA A 9 6.57 25.35 -11.94
C ALA A 9 5.29 26.10 -11.57
N LEU A 10 4.13 25.61 -11.97
CA LEU A 10 2.82 26.20 -11.66
C LEU A 10 2.59 26.33 -10.15
N LEU A 11 2.90 25.26 -9.40
CA LEU A 11 2.76 25.21 -7.93
C LEU A 11 3.65 26.24 -7.20
N LYS A 12 4.64 26.82 -7.89
CA LYS A 12 5.58 27.83 -7.36
C LYS A 12 5.27 29.23 -7.84
N THR A 13 4.32 29.40 -8.73
CA THR A 13 3.90 30.70 -9.30
C THR A 13 2.50 31.02 -8.81
N ASN A 14 2.24 32.31 -8.53
CA ASN A 14 0.89 32.81 -8.17
C ASN A 14 0.01 32.99 -9.44
N ILE A 15 0.11 32.08 -10.40
CA ILE A 15 -0.70 32.12 -11.61
C ILE A 15 -1.90 31.23 -11.36
N ASP A 16 -3.08 31.81 -11.29
CA ASP A 16 -4.34 31.12 -11.14
C ASP A 16 -4.97 30.93 -12.52
N ILE A 17 -4.82 29.72 -13.08
CA ILE A 17 -5.47 29.30 -14.33
C ILE A 17 -6.28 28.07 -13.99
N GLU A 18 -7.61 28.18 -14.03
CA GLU A 18 -8.55 27.15 -13.59
C GLU A 18 -8.27 25.78 -14.26
N GLU A 19 -7.99 25.76 -15.56
CA GLU A 19 -7.68 24.50 -16.29
C GLU A 19 -6.40 23.85 -15.79
N LEU A 20 -5.37 24.63 -15.45
CA LEU A 20 -4.10 24.08 -14.93
C LEU A 20 -4.25 23.66 -13.48
N THR A 21 -5.08 24.31 -12.69
CA THR A 21 -5.41 23.90 -11.32
C THR A 21 -6.11 22.54 -11.33
N ASN A 22 -7.13 22.37 -12.16
CA ASN A 22 -7.84 21.10 -12.33
C ASN A 22 -6.91 19.95 -12.77
N VAL A 23 -5.99 20.22 -13.71
CA VAL A 23 -4.98 19.23 -14.15
C VAL A 23 -4.01 18.91 -13.01
N SER A 24 -3.56 19.91 -12.24
CA SER A 24 -2.67 19.69 -11.09
C SER A 24 -3.34 18.89 -10.00
N GLU A 25 -4.60 19.17 -9.66
CA GLU A 25 -5.39 18.39 -8.70
C GLU A 25 -5.60 16.95 -9.16
N TRP A 26 -5.87 16.78 -10.47
CA TRP A 26 -5.97 15.44 -11.06
C TRP A 26 -4.66 14.65 -10.89
N PHE A 27 -3.50 15.24 -11.24
CA PHE A 27 -2.19 14.59 -11.02
C PHE A 27 -1.90 14.34 -9.53
N ASN A 28 -2.23 15.27 -8.65
CA ASN A 28 -2.04 15.11 -7.20
C ASN A 28 -2.91 13.99 -6.62
N SER A 29 -4.07 13.71 -7.22
CA SER A 29 -4.90 12.59 -6.80
C SER A 29 -4.26 11.22 -7.03
N PHE A 30 -3.29 11.11 -7.96
CA PHE A 30 -2.57 9.86 -8.23
C PHE A 30 -1.36 9.66 -7.33
N THR A 31 -0.63 10.73 -7.00
CA THR A 31 0.64 10.64 -6.29
C THR A 31 0.48 10.17 -4.84
N ASN A 32 -0.73 10.22 -4.28
CA ASN A 32 -1.00 9.80 -2.91
C ASN A 32 -1.10 8.27 -2.72
N PHE A 33 -1.18 7.47 -3.80
CA PHE A 33 -1.35 6.03 -3.71
C PHE A 33 -0.06 5.22 -3.77
N PHE A 34 0.98 5.72 -4.41
CA PHE A 34 2.23 4.99 -4.59
C PHE A 34 3.45 5.89 -4.37
N ASN A 35 3.99 5.88 -3.15
CA ASN A 35 5.37 6.28 -2.94
C ASN A 35 6.24 5.04 -3.23
N ALA A 36 7.00 5.08 -4.31
CA ALA A 36 7.90 4.00 -4.73
C ALA A 36 8.96 3.64 -3.67
N ASP A 37 9.18 4.51 -2.69
CA ASP A 37 10.14 4.34 -1.58
C ASP A 37 9.52 3.68 -0.33
N SER A 38 8.19 3.50 -0.27
CA SER A 38 7.55 2.80 0.84
C SER A 38 7.46 1.30 0.55
N ASP A 39 7.69 0.47 1.54
CA ASP A 39 7.45 -0.97 1.43
C ASP A 39 5.96 -1.21 1.14
N SER A 40 5.64 -1.47 -0.14
CA SER A 40 4.26 -1.62 -0.63
C SER A 40 3.50 -2.70 0.12
N LYS A 41 4.21 -3.70 0.66
CA LYS A 41 3.63 -4.78 1.48
C LYS A 41 3.00 -4.23 2.75
N ASP A 42 3.70 -3.32 3.45
CA ASP A 42 3.22 -2.72 4.68
C ASP A 42 2.02 -1.81 4.42
N PHE A 43 2.03 -1.09 3.30
CA PHE A 43 0.88 -0.31 2.87
C PHE A 43 -0.35 -1.21 2.66
N PHE A 44 -0.26 -2.25 1.81
CA PHE A 44 -1.40 -3.14 1.56
C PHE A 44 -1.84 -3.91 2.80
N THR A 45 -0.89 -4.36 3.64
CA THR A 45 -1.20 -4.99 4.92
C THR A 45 -2.04 -4.07 5.82
N THR A 46 -1.66 -2.79 5.88
CA THR A 46 -2.42 -1.78 6.63
C THR A 46 -3.81 -1.54 6.03
N GLN A 47 -3.93 -1.44 4.69
CA GLN A 47 -5.23 -1.25 4.05
C GLN A 47 -6.17 -2.44 4.27
N ILE A 48 -5.64 -3.68 4.31
CA ILE A 48 -6.40 -4.89 4.65
C ILE A 48 -6.88 -4.85 6.10
N ASP A 49 -6.01 -4.53 7.05
CA ASP A 49 -6.33 -4.44 8.48
C ASP A 49 -7.44 -3.41 8.75
N LEU A 50 -7.37 -2.27 8.04
CA LEU A 50 -8.37 -1.20 8.13
C LEU A 50 -9.64 -1.46 7.30
N ASN A 51 -9.77 -2.62 6.66
CA ASN A 51 -10.88 -2.97 5.76
C ASN A 51 -11.13 -1.94 4.63
N ARG A 52 -10.06 -1.28 4.15
CA ARG A 52 -10.14 -0.29 3.06
C ARG A 52 -9.96 -0.92 1.69
N ILE A 53 -9.46 -2.14 1.63
CA ILE A 53 -9.38 -2.97 0.42
C ILE A 53 -9.93 -4.35 0.70
N ASN A 54 -10.46 -4.98 -0.36
CA ASN A 54 -11.18 -6.23 -0.23
C ASN A 54 -10.24 -7.44 -0.22
N LYS A 55 -10.01 -8.00 0.96
CA LYS A 55 -9.23 -9.22 1.18
C LYS A 55 -9.61 -10.36 0.23
N LYS A 56 -10.92 -10.52 -0.10
CA LYS A 56 -11.39 -11.62 -0.94
C LYS A 56 -10.90 -11.50 -2.39
N ILE A 57 -10.79 -10.28 -2.91
CA ILE A 57 -10.23 -10.04 -4.25
C ILE A 57 -8.77 -10.48 -4.28
N ILE A 58 -7.99 -10.05 -3.28
CA ILE A 58 -6.58 -10.42 -3.16
C ILE A 58 -6.40 -11.94 -3.09
N ILE A 59 -7.16 -12.62 -2.22
CA ILE A 59 -7.11 -14.08 -2.10
C ILE A 59 -7.51 -14.77 -3.41
N SER A 60 -8.57 -14.31 -4.07
CA SER A 60 -9.01 -14.86 -5.35
C SER A 60 -7.93 -14.73 -6.42
N PHE A 61 -7.20 -13.61 -6.45
CA PHE A 61 -6.13 -13.34 -7.37
C PHE A 61 -4.91 -14.25 -7.11
N LEU A 62 -4.50 -14.38 -5.86
CA LEU A 62 -3.41 -15.26 -5.44
C LEU A 62 -3.72 -16.73 -5.74
N LYS A 63 -4.95 -17.19 -5.49
CA LYS A 63 -5.38 -18.57 -5.80
C LYS A 63 -5.29 -18.89 -7.29
N LYS A 64 -5.71 -17.96 -8.16
CA LYS A 64 -5.66 -18.14 -9.61
C LYS A 64 -4.24 -18.21 -10.15
N ALA A 65 -3.28 -17.64 -9.45
CA ALA A 65 -1.86 -17.71 -9.80
C ALA A 65 -1.16 -18.99 -9.28
N ASP A 66 -1.92 -19.93 -8.75
CA ASP A 66 -1.43 -21.24 -8.27
C ASP A 66 -0.42 -21.18 -7.10
N PHE A 67 -0.55 -20.16 -6.24
CA PHE A 67 0.31 -20.05 -5.07
C PHE A 67 -0.13 -20.94 -3.89
N ASN A 68 -1.14 -21.80 -4.05
CA ASN A 68 -1.76 -22.61 -2.98
C ASN A 68 -2.19 -21.84 -1.73
N ILE A 69 -2.26 -20.50 -1.82
CA ILE A 69 -2.69 -19.62 -0.75
C ILE A 69 -4.20 -19.70 -0.64
N CYS A 70 -4.72 -20.16 0.49
CA CYS A 70 -6.16 -20.30 0.69
C CYS A 70 -6.78 -19.15 1.49
N ASP A 71 -5.99 -18.51 2.35
CA ASP A 71 -6.42 -17.34 3.13
C ASP A 71 -5.23 -16.46 3.52
N LEU A 72 -5.52 -15.27 4.07
CA LEU A 72 -4.54 -14.39 4.67
C LEU A 72 -5.07 -13.80 5.98
N GLU A 73 -4.16 -13.48 6.88
CA GLU A 73 -4.47 -12.90 8.20
C GLU A 73 -3.48 -11.78 8.51
N VAL A 74 -4.00 -10.68 9.02
CA VAL A 74 -3.16 -9.60 9.56
C VAL A 74 -3.21 -9.63 11.07
N ASN A 75 -2.05 -9.81 11.69
CA ASN A 75 -1.89 -9.71 13.13
C ASN A 75 -1.39 -8.31 13.47
N LYS A 76 -2.25 -7.53 14.11
CA LYS A 76 -1.97 -6.19 14.61
C LYS A 76 -1.50 -6.27 16.05
N LYS A 77 -0.36 -5.68 16.34
CA LYS A 77 0.18 -5.60 17.71
C LYS A 77 0.70 -4.19 17.97
N GLU A 78 0.37 -3.64 19.11
CA GLU A 78 0.91 -2.35 19.54
C GLU A 78 2.44 -2.45 19.73
N ASP A 79 3.18 -1.49 19.16
CA ASP A 79 4.60 -1.31 19.40
C ASP A 79 4.80 -0.61 20.74
N SER A 80 4.98 -1.41 21.79
CA SER A 80 5.18 -0.90 23.15
C SER A 80 6.42 -0.02 23.27
N HIS A 81 7.46 -0.26 22.46
CA HIS A 81 8.68 0.55 22.48
C HIS A 81 8.42 1.93 21.86
N LEU A 82 7.83 1.97 20.67
CA LEU A 82 7.47 3.23 20.02
C LEU A 82 6.49 4.04 20.88
N ARG A 83 5.49 3.37 21.46
CA ARG A 83 4.55 4.01 22.39
C ARG A 83 5.26 4.67 23.58
N GLN A 84 6.20 3.97 24.20
CA GLN A 84 6.99 4.52 25.33
C GLN A 84 7.85 5.71 24.88
N LEU A 85 8.47 5.63 23.69
CA LEU A 85 9.25 6.74 23.13
C LEU A 85 8.36 7.97 22.90
N LEU A 86 7.18 7.80 22.32
CA LEU A 86 6.23 8.90 22.09
C LEU A 86 5.77 9.52 23.42
N LEU A 87 5.42 8.70 24.43
CA LEU A 87 5.05 9.19 25.75
C LEU A 87 6.19 9.98 26.43
N LYS A 88 7.44 9.57 26.24
CA LYS A 88 8.62 10.32 26.70
C LYS A 88 8.75 11.63 25.96
N SER A 89 8.64 11.62 24.62
CA SER A 89 8.71 12.82 23.79
C SER A 89 7.63 13.84 24.12
N ILE A 90 6.40 13.39 24.45
CA ILE A 90 5.31 14.26 24.92
C ILE A 90 5.69 14.99 26.21
N ARG A 91 6.38 14.30 27.13
CA ARG A 91 6.81 14.91 28.41
C ARG A 91 7.95 15.89 28.23
N GLU A 92 8.83 15.66 27.25
CA GLU A 92 10.02 16.44 26.94
C GLU A 92 9.78 17.54 25.88
N ALA A 93 8.57 17.61 25.31
CA ALA A 93 8.20 18.57 24.28
C ALA A 93 8.39 20.02 24.74
N LYS A 94 9.04 20.82 23.90
CA LYS A 94 9.41 22.22 24.23
C LYS A 94 8.28 23.22 24.00
N ASN A 95 7.28 22.85 23.21
CA ASN A 95 6.16 23.68 22.85
C ASN A 95 4.89 22.86 22.59
N ASP A 96 3.73 23.51 22.58
CA ASP A 96 2.44 22.88 22.40
C ASP A 96 2.28 22.23 21.00
N ASN A 97 2.92 22.76 19.96
CA ASN A 97 2.85 22.19 18.62
C ASN A 97 3.57 20.83 18.55
N GLU A 98 4.77 20.72 19.15
CA GLU A 98 5.47 19.43 19.24
C GLU A 98 4.66 18.42 20.06
N LYS A 99 4.10 18.87 21.18
CA LYS A 99 3.29 18.02 22.04
C LYS A 99 2.06 17.48 21.31
N SER A 100 1.32 18.35 20.62
CA SER A 100 0.14 17.96 19.83
C SER A 100 0.50 16.95 18.74
N ARG A 101 1.62 17.16 18.05
CA ARG A 101 2.11 16.24 17.02
C ARG A 101 2.41 14.83 17.59
N TYR A 102 3.07 14.75 18.73
CA TYR A 102 3.35 13.44 19.37
C TYR A 102 2.07 12.76 19.89
N ILE A 103 1.09 13.54 20.35
CA ILE A 103 -0.23 13.01 20.75
C ILE A 103 -0.95 12.44 19.50
N GLU A 104 -0.99 13.17 18.39
CA GLU A 104 -1.56 12.68 17.14
C GLU A 104 -0.88 11.38 16.66
N MET A 105 0.44 11.29 16.76
CA MET A 105 1.16 10.07 16.44
C MET A 105 0.80 8.92 17.39
N LEU A 106 0.64 9.19 18.70
CA LEU A 106 0.28 8.19 19.69
C LEU A 106 -1.14 7.63 19.45
N ASP A 107 -2.07 8.47 18.99
CA ASP A 107 -3.45 8.11 18.70
C ASP A 107 -3.63 7.57 17.27
N SER A 108 -2.56 7.57 16.48
CA SER A 108 -2.58 7.10 15.10
C SER A 108 -2.27 5.62 14.96
N GLU A 109 -2.49 5.10 13.74
CA GLU A 109 -2.17 3.72 13.36
C GLU A 109 -0.65 3.41 13.32
N VAL A 110 0.21 4.43 13.43
CA VAL A 110 1.68 4.31 13.41
C VAL A 110 2.20 3.49 14.59
N VAL A 111 1.53 3.54 15.74
CA VAL A 111 1.95 2.78 16.96
C VAL A 111 1.67 1.28 16.87
N PHE A 112 1.15 0.79 15.75
CA PHE A 112 0.87 -0.63 15.58
C PHE A 112 1.77 -1.26 14.52
N ASN A 113 2.45 -2.33 14.91
CA ASN A 113 3.11 -3.24 14.00
C ASN A 113 2.09 -4.22 13.44
N ARG A 114 2.14 -4.44 12.13
CA ARG A 114 1.28 -5.39 11.43
C ARG A 114 2.12 -6.48 10.80
N HIS A 115 1.71 -7.72 11.01
CA HIS A 115 2.34 -8.88 10.43
C HIS A 115 1.33 -9.61 9.56
N LEU A 116 1.63 -9.73 8.26
CA LEU A 116 0.80 -10.46 7.32
C LEU A 116 1.25 -11.92 7.27
N TYR A 117 0.26 -12.80 7.33
CA TYR A 117 0.44 -14.24 7.22
C TYR A 117 -0.43 -14.79 6.10
N PHE A 118 0.11 -15.74 5.35
CA PHE A 118 -0.62 -16.54 4.38
C PHE A 118 -0.88 -17.93 4.92
N TYR A 119 -2.04 -18.48 4.57
CA TYR A 119 -2.40 -19.88 4.84
C TYR A 119 -2.29 -20.66 3.55
N HIS A 120 -1.44 -21.67 3.55
CA HIS A 120 -1.26 -22.61 2.44
C HIS A 120 -1.94 -23.92 2.78
N LYS A 121 -2.67 -24.50 1.83
CA LYS A 121 -3.32 -25.77 2.02
C LYS A 121 -2.56 -26.87 1.29
N VAL A 122 -1.96 -27.79 2.05
CA VAL A 122 -1.24 -28.96 1.53
C VAL A 122 -1.79 -30.22 2.20
N ASN A 123 -2.31 -31.16 1.40
CA ASN A 123 -2.89 -32.41 1.91
C ASN A 123 -3.94 -32.22 3.02
N ASN A 124 -4.81 -31.23 2.87
CA ASN A 124 -5.82 -30.84 3.87
C ASN A 124 -5.27 -30.29 5.20
N ILE A 125 -3.99 -29.96 5.27
CA ILE A 125 -3.35 -29.32 6.42
C ILE A 125 -3.07 -27.87 6.03
N ASP A 126 -3.44 -26.93 6.91
CA ASP A 126 -3.17 -25.50 6.71
C ASP A 126 -1.83 -25.13 7.35
N TYR A 127 -0.95 -24.54 6.57
CA TYR A 127 0.35 -24.02 7.00
C TYR A 127 0.30 -22.50 6.99
N LYS A 128 0.68 -21.89 8.12
CA LYS A 128 0.73 -20.44 8.28
C LYS A 128 2.16 -19.96 8.09
N LEU A 129 2.41 -19.12 7.09
CA LEU A 129 3.72 -18.51 6.81
C LEU A 129 3.61 -16.98 6.87
N ASN A 130 4.60 -16.33 7.46
CA ASN A 130 4.73 -14.88 7.37
C ASN A 130 5.10 -14.49 5.94
N ILE A 131 4.59 -13.36 5.43
CA ILE A 131 4.88 -12.87 4.07
C ILE A 131 6.40 -12.80 3.79
N ASN A 132 7.21 -12.47 4.78
CA ASN A 132 8.68 -12.41 4.62
C ASN A 132 9.34 -13.79 4.48
N GLN A 133 8.61 -14.87 4.72
CA GLN A 133 9.05 -16.26 4.51
C GLN A 133 8.64 -16.77 3.12
N GLU A 134 7.81 -16.03 2.41
CA GLU A 134 7.40 -16.34 1.04
C GLU A 134 8.51 -16.03 0.03
N SER A 135 8.40 -16.64 -1.16
CA SER A 135 9.28 -16.27 -2.27
C SER A 135 9.09 -14.79 -2.65
N LEU A 136 10.14 -14.17 -3.18
CA LEU A 136 10.05 -12.79 -3.67
C LEU A 136 8.94 -12.63 -4.74
N GLY A 137 8.75 -13.65 -5.58
CA GLY A 137 7.66 -13.65 -6.57
C GLY A 137 6.28 -13.62 -5.92
N THR A 138 6.05 -14.42 -4.87
CA THR A 138 4.80 -14.42 -4.10
C THR A 138 4.57 -13.07 -3.41
N GLN A 139 5.61 -12.49 -2.80
CA GLN A 139 5.53 -11.17 -2.15
C GLN A 139 5.15 -10.09 -3.17
N ARG A 140 5.82 -10.05 -4.31
CA ARG A 140 5.51 -9.11 -5.39
C ARG A 140 4.11 -9.30 -5.94
N TYR A 141 3.71 -10.55 -6.15
CA TYR A 141 2.37 -10.82 -6.65
C TYR A 141 1.26 -10.42 -5.67
N PHE A 142 1.51 -10.50 -4.37
CA PHE A 142 0.62 -9.93 -3.35
C PHE A 142 0.50 -8.41 -3.49
N GLU A 143 1.60 -7.70 -3.72
CA GLU A 143 1.57 -6.24 -3.96
C GLU A 143 0.70 -5.90 -5.18
N TYR A 144 0.84 -6.66 -6.27
CA TYR A 144 -0.01 -6.50 -7.46
C TYR A 144 -1.47 -6.89 -7.21
N ALA A 145 -1.72 -7.88 -6.39
CA ALA A 145 -3.09 -8.24 -5.98
C ALA A 145 -3.75 -7.11 -5.17
N GLY A 146 -3.00 -6.48 -4.27
CA GLY A 146 -3.43 -5.30 -3.53
C GLY A 146 -3.73 -4.12 -4.46
N LEU A 147 -2.84 -3.87 -5.41
CA LEU A 147 -3.01 -2.84 -6.43
C LEU A 147 -4.26 -3.09 -7.28
N LEU A 148 -4.44 -4.32 -7.75
CA LEU A 148 -5.60 -4.71 -8.53
C LEU A 148 -6.91 -4.52 -7.75
N SER A 149 -6.91 -4.84 -6.45
CA SER A 149 -8.08 -4.60 -5.59
C SER A 149 -8.48 -3.12 -5.57
N ILE A 150 -7.51 -2.21 -5.49
CA ILE A 150 -7.77 -0.77 -5.56
C ILE A 150 -8.30 -0.38 -6.94
N LEU A 151 -7.67 -0.84 -8.01
CA LEU A 151 -8.04 -0.49 -9.38
C LEU A 151 -9.45 -0.98 -9.76
N LEU A 152 -9.87 -2.12 -9.22
CA LEU A 152 -11.21 -2.69 -9.49
C LEU A 152 -12.32 -2.04 -8.63
N GLU A 153 -11.99 -1.57 -7.43
CA GLU A 153 -12.98 -1.01 -6.51
C GLU A 153 -13.07 0.53 -6.61
N GLN A 154 -12.00 1.16 -7.07
CA GLN A 154 -11.92 2.63 -7.15
C GLN A 154 -11.66 3.04 -8.59
N LYS A 155 -12.36 4.07 -9.07
CA LYS A 155 -12.11 4.67 -10.38
C LYS A 155 -10.86 5.54 -10.30
N VAL A 156 -9.69 4.91 -10.25
CA VAL A 156 -8.40 5.60 -10.19
C VAL A 156 -7.58 5.32 -11.44
N PHE A 157 -6.80 6.29 -11.85
CA PHE A 157 -5.76 6.10 -12.86
C PHE A 157 -4.43 5.88 -12.14
N LEU A 158 -3.73 4.81 -12.46
CA LEU A 158 -2.45 4.48 -11.88
C LEU A 158 -1.42 4.30 -12.98
N PRO A 159 -0.47 5.21 -13.14
CA PRO A 159 0.70 4.97 -13.98
C PRO A 159 1.63 3.99 -13.27
N VAL A 160 1.92 2.86 -13.91
CA VAL A 160 2.88 1.87 -13.43
C VAL A 160 3.98 1.74 -14.47
N ASP A 161 5.21 1.97 -14.03
CA ASP A 161 6.40 1.75 -14.85
C ASP A 161 6.99 0.37 -14.55
N GLU A 162 7.56 -0.28 -15.57
CA GLU A 162 8.24 -1.57 -15.47
C GLU A 162 7.43 -2.69 -14.77
N LEU A 163 6.11 -2.69 -14.95
CA LEU A 163 5.22 -3.68 -14.34
C LEU A 163 5.65 -5.13 -14.66
N GLU A 164 6.16 -5.35 -15.88
CA GLU A 164 6.64 -6.65 -16.37
C GLU A 164 7.98 -7.08 -15.77
N SER A 165 8.82 -6.15 -15.31
CA SER A 165 10.20 -6.44 -14.90
C SER A 165 10.30 -7.30 -13.64
N SER A 166 9.24 -7.28 -12.82
CA SER A 166 9.21 -7.91 -11.50
C SER A 166 8.38 -9.19 -11.46
N LEU A 167 7.70 -9.56 -12.56
CA LEU A 167 6.80 -10.72 -12.61
C LEU A 167 7.23 -11.73 -13.68
N HIS A 168 6.97 -13.01 -13.38
CA HIS A 168 6.99 -14.03 -14.42
C HIS A 168 5.95 -13.67 -15.50
N PRO A 169 6.24 -13.86 -16.80
CA PRO A 169 5.33 -13.48 -17.89
C PRO A 169 3.89 -13.98 -17.72
N ASP A 170 3.69 -15.20 -17.22
CA ASP A 170 2.35 -15.75 -16.99
C ASP A 170 1.59 -15.00 -15.89
N LEU A 171 2.28 -14.57 -14.84
CA LEU A 171 1.69 -13.77 -13.76
C LEU A 171 1.35 -12.36 -14.24
N PHE A 172 2.20 -11.79 -15.06
CA PHE A 172 1.93 -10.51 -15.72
C PHE A 172 0.69 -10.57 -16.62
N ASN A 173 0.62 -11.60 -17.49
CA ASN A 173 -0.56 -11.82 -18.31
C ASN A 173 -1.83 -12.03 -17.48
N HIS A 174 -1.74 -12.79 -16.38
CA HIS A 174 -2.86 -13.00 -15.49
C HIS A 174 -3.34 -11.69 -14.85
N PHE A 175 -2.40 -10.82 -14.45
CA PHE A 175 -2.73 -9.49 -13.92
C PHE A 175 -3.48 -8.64 -14.95
N LEU A 176 -2.92 -8.51 -16.18
CA LEU A 176 -3.53 -7.72 -17.24
C LEU A 176 -4.91 -8.24 -17.63
N LEU A 177 -5.06 -9.57 -17.83
CA LEU A 177 -6.34 -10.16 -18.18
C LEU A 177 -7.38 -9.96 -17.10
N THR A 178 -6.99 -10.08 -15.82
CA THR A 178 -7.93 -9.86 -14.70
C THR A 178 -8.39 -8.41 -14.67
N TYR A 179 -7.49 -7.45 -14.89
CA TYR A 179 -7.85 -6.04 -14.97
C TYR A 179 -8.78 -5.76 -16.17
N LEU A 180 -8.43 -6.22 -17.37
CA LEU A 180 -9.19 -5.96 -18.58
C LEU A 180 -10.59 -6.60 -18.61
N VAL A 181 -10.78 -7.70 -17.89
CA VAL A 181 -12.09 -8.40 -17.84
C VAL A 181 -13.00 -7.84 -16.74
N ASN A 182 -12.46 -7.27 -15.68
CA ASN A 182 -13.22 -6.83 -14.49
C ASN A 182 -13.13 -5.31 -14.24
N GLY A 183 -12.28 -4.59 -14.98
CA GLY A 183 -12.08 -3.14 -14.87
C GLY A 183 -13.02 -2.29 -15.72
#